data_635c86e8dda63c88821bae8fced36f93
#
_entry.id   635c86e8dda63c88821bae8fced36f93
#
_cell.length_a   1.000
_cell.length_b   1.000
_cell.length_c   1.000
_cell.angle_alpha   90.00
_cell.angle_beta   90.00
_cell.angle_gamma   90.00
#
_symmetry.space_group_name_H-M   'P 1'
#
loop_
_entity.id
_entity.type
_entity.pdbx_description
1 polymer ?
#
loop_
_entity_poly.entity_id
_entity_poly.type
_entity_poly.pdbx_seq_one_letter_code
_entity_poly.pdbx_strand_id
1 'polypeptide(L)'
;MSRLIKSAIAMVDYYILNLLVIGILLLTVTLGSGWISRLPVSYALIYLIVGIGLGPYGVKLIELRPQAQFLEKLTEFVVLVSLFSCGLKMNRPLQLWAWNSTARLLGFLMPISIFAVAAIAHWFVKLDWGPAILLGAILAPTDPVLASEVQLADVDDRDELRFGLTSEGGLNDALAFPFVYFGIYALKDNNWPNWFSQWVAIDLLWAIAAGIVMGILVAKAVTWIDLRLQRYRPADELMEDFIALSTILLTYSLTEVVNGYGFLAVFVAGIVVQRSYRDPEKPLSQLHFTERIEKLMEVGTILILGSMLRLEALVAHGSYAILIAGLLIFLIRPVGAWISTIGSRLHPASRWLCGWFGIRGVGSIYYLTYAFGHGLKGEIGEKIAWITFTTIVLSVIVHGISATPLMSWYERRIKPKVPDLI
;
A
#
# COMPACT_ATOMS: atom_id res chain seq x y z
N MET A 1 4.04 5.15 -49.71
CA MET A 1 3.28 5.28 -48.44
C MET A 1 3.99 4.70 -47.23
N SER A 2 4.67 3.54 -47.34
CA SER A 2 5.35 2.91 -46.15
C SER A 2 6.61 3.63 -45.62
N ARG A 3 7.39 4.32 -46.47
CA ARG A 3 8.59 5.07 -46.07
C ARG A 3 8.27 6.39 -45.34
N LEU A 4 7.22 7.10 -45.80
CA LEU A 4 6.77 8.36 -45.15
C LEU A 4 6.13 8.10 -43.80
N ILE A 5 5.41 7.01 -43.62
CA ILE A 5 4.83 6.60 -42.34
C ILE A 5 5.95 6.18 -41.38
N LYS A 6 6.97 5.44 -41.83
CA LYS A 6 8.13 5.07 -41.01
C LYS A 6 8.99 6.27 -40.61
N SER A 7 9.15 7.29 -41.48
CA SER A 7 9.90 8.51 -41.13
C SER A 7 9.08 9.43 -40.20
N ALA A 8 7.78 9.48 -40.31
CA ALA A 8 6.91 10.25 -39.41
C ALA A 8 6.88 9.63 -38.00
N ILE A 9 6.87 8.30 -37.88
CA ILE A 9 6.92 7.60 -36.59
C ILE A 9 8.31 7.76 -35.93
N ALA A 10 9.38 7.83 -36.71
CA ALA A 10 10.74 8.04 -36.20
C ALA A 10 10.99 9.47 -35.67
N MET A 11 10.10 10.41 -35.91
CA MET A 11 10.17 11.80 -35.42
C MET A 11 9.21 12.10 -34.26
N VAL A 12 8.41 11.11 -33.83
CA VAL A 12 7.56 11.31 -32.65
C VAL A 12 8.42 11.19 -31.39
N ASP A 13 8.50 12.29 -30.64
CA ASP A 13 9.18 12.31 -29.35
C ASP A 13 8.59 11.22 -28.44
N TYR A 14 9.43 10.42 -27.81
CA TYR A 14 9.03 9.38 -26.85
C TYR A 14 8.07 9.93 -25.79
N TYR A 15 8.23 11.18 -25.40
CA TYR A 15 7.33 11.86 -24.49
C TYR A 15 5.91 11.96 -25.04
N ILE A 16 5.74 12.38 -26.29
CA ILE A 16 4.42 12.50 -26.95
C ILE A 16 3.77 11.12 -27.08
N LEU A 17 4.57 10.09 -27.42
CA LEU A 17 4.08 8.72 -27.51
C LEU A 17 3.61 8.17 -26.16
N ASN A 18 4.34 8.47 -25.08
CA ASN A 18 3.92 8.10 -23.72
C ASN A 18 2.60 8.78 -23.35
N LEU A 19 2.43 10.07 -23.62
CA LEU A 19 1.18 10.79 -23.37
C LEU A 19 0.01 10.18 -24.16
N LEU A 20 0.23 9.84 -25.43
CA LEU A 20 -0.79 9.20 -26.27
C LEU A 20 -1.22 7.86 -25.68
N VAL A 21 -0.27 7.01 -25.28
CA VAL A 21 -0.54 5.69 -24.69
C VAL A 21 -1.30 5.82 -23.37
N ILE A 22 -0.86 6.71 -22.48
CA ILE A 22 -1.54 6.97 -21.20
C ILE A 22 -2.97 7.48 -21.47
N GLY A 23 -3.16 8.40 -22.42
CA GLY A 23 -4.47 8.92 -22.77
C GLY A 23 -5.40 7.85 -23.33
N ILE A 24 -4.92 7.01 -24.25
CA ILE A 24 -5.69 5.88 -24.80
C ILE A 24 -6.05 4.89 -23.69
N LEU A 25 -5.14 4.59 -22.80
CA LEU A 25 -5.36 3.65 -21.71
C LEU A 25 -6.42 4.18 -20.73
N LEU A 26 -6.30 5.41 -20.27
CA LEU A 26 -7.28 6.04 -19.39
C LEU A 26 -8.67 6.06 -20.05
N LEU A 27 -8.73 6.43 -21.32
CA LEU A 27 -9.99 6.44 -22.09
C LEU A 27 -10.58 5.02 -22.18
N THR A 28 -9.76 4.03 -22.54
CA THR A 28 -10.21 2.64 -22.71
C THR A 28 -10.73 2.05 -21.41
N VAL A 29 -10.02 2.30 -20.29
CA VAL A 29 -10.45 1.84 -18.98
C VAL A 29 -11.71 2.55 -18.52
N THR A 30 -11.80 3.87 -18.72
CA THR A 30 -12.99 4.65 -18.35
C THR A 30 -14.22 4.21 -19.13
N LEU A 31 -14.12 4.13 -20.45
CA LEU A 31 -15.24 3.68 -21.32
C LEU A 31 -15.54 2.19 -21.13
N GLY A 32 -14.52 1.39 -20.87
CA GLY A 32 -14.63 -0.05 -20.64
C GLY A 32 -15.06 -0.43 -19.22
N SER A 33 -15.15 0.52 -18.29
CA SER A 33 -15.38 0.24 -16.87
C SER A 33 -16.63 -0.63 -16.60
N GLY A 34 -17.73 -0.34 -17.28
CA GLY A 34 -18.96 -1.11 -17.18
C GLY A 34 -18.88 -2.54 -17.74
N TRP A 35 -17.91 -2.84 -18.61
CA TRP A 35 -17.64 -4.18 -19.12
C TRP A 35 -16.61 -4.88 -18.23
N ILE A 36 -15.57 -4.17 -17.82
CA ILE A 36 -14.51 -4.66 -16.94
C ILE A 36 -15.08 -5.09 -15.58
N SER A 37 -16.02 -4.33 -15.01
CA SER A 37 -16.68 -4.67 -13.75
C SER A 37 -17.48 -5.99 -13.80
N ARG A 38 -17.79 -6.49 -14.99
CA ARG A 38 -18.43 -7.81 -15.19
C ARG A 38 -17.43 -8.95 -15.30
N LEU A 39 -16.16 -8.64 -15.51
CA LEU A 39 -15.11 -9.66 -15.56
C LEU A 39 -14.70 -10.06 -14.15
N PRO A 40 -14.37 -11.33 -13.90
CA PRO A 40 -13.88 -11.79 -12.60
C PRO A 40 -12.39 -11.46 -12.40
N VAL A 41 -11.96 -10.23 -12.77
CA VAL A 41 -10.57 -9.79 -12.69
C VAL A 41 -10.50 -8.34 -12.20
N SER A 42 -9.50 -8.02 -11.38
CA SER A 42 -9.29 -6.67 -10.89
C SER A 42 -8.71 -5.73 -11.96
N TYR A 43 -8.98 -4.43 -11.82
CA TYR A 43 -8.37 -3.40 -12.65
C TYR A 43 -6.83 -3.42 -12.58
N ALA A 44 -6.27 -3.71 -11.41
CA ALA A 44 -4.84 -3.82 -11.19
C ALA A 44 -4.17 -4.85 -12.10
N LEU A 45 -4.83 -6.00 -12.32
CA LEU A 45 -4.31 -7.03 -13.23
C LEU A 45 -4.28 -6.52 -14.69
N ILE A 46 -5.28 -5.77 -15.11
CA ILE A 46 -5.33 -5.19 -16.46
C ILE A 46 -4.19 -4.17 -16.63
N TYR A 47 -4.01 -3.28 -15.66
CA TYR A 47 -2.91 -2.29 -15.70
C TYR A 47 -1.54 -2.96 -15.70
N LEU A 48 -1.36 -4.04 -14.94
CA LEU A 48 -0.12 -4.81 -14.93
C LEU A 48 0.19 -5.40 -16.32
N ILE A 49 -0.79 -6.02 -16.98
CA ILE A 49 -0.62 -6.60 -18.32
C ILE A 49 -0.26 -5.51 -19.33
N VAL A 50 -0.95 -4.38 -19.30
CA VAL A 50 -0.63 -3.24 -20.16
C VAL A 50 0.77 -2.71 -19.87
N GLY A 51 1.14 -2.57 -18.59
CA GLY A 51 2.48 -2.15 -18.17
C GLY A 51 3.58 -3.06 -18.73
N ILE A 52 3.38 -4.38 -18.68
CA ILE A 52 4.30 -5.37 -19.30
C ILE A 52 4.42 -5.12 -20.82
N GLY A 53 3.30 -4.84 -21.49
CA GLY A 53 3.30 -4.51 -22.91
C GLY A 53 4.02 -3.19 -23.26
N LEU A 54 4.04 -2.22 -22.32
CA LEU A 54 4.76 -0.96 -22.46
C LEU A 54 6.25 -1.07 -22.13
N GLY A 55 6.65 -2.13 -21.46
CA GLY A 55 8.01 -2.39 -21.01
C GLY A 55 8.94 -2.98 -22.09
N PRO A 56 10.10 -3.51 -21.68
CA PRO A 56 11.18 -3.94 -22.56
C PRO A 56 10.82 -5.10 -23.52
N TYR A 57 9.78 -5.88 -23.21
CA TYR A 57 9.33 -7.00 -24.04
C TYR A 57 8.21 -6.63 -25.03
N GLY A 58 7.62 -5.45 -24.89
CA GLY A 58 6.62 -4.94 -25.81
C GLY A 58 7.14 -3.78 -26.64
N VAL A 59 6.47 -2.62 -26.51
CA VAL A 59 6.78 -1.43 -27.32
C VAL A 59 7.96 -0.61 -26.81
N LYS A 60 8.56 -0.95 -25.67
CA LYS A 60 9.76 -0.32 -25.07
C LYS A 60 9.60 1.18 -24.81
N LEU A 61 8.43 1.60 -24.38
CA LEU A 61 8.14 3.00 -24.09
C LEU A 61 8.59 3.43 -22.71
N ILE A 62 8.51 2.53 -21.73
CA ILE A 62 8.84 2.81 -20.34
C ILE A 62 10.02 1.93 -19.93
N GLU A 63 11.16 2.54 -19.63
CA GLU A 63 12.37 1.88 -19.11
C GLU A 63 12.79 2.52 -17.80
N LEU A 64 12.26 2.07 -16.69
CA LEU A 64 12.65 2.51 -15.34
C LEU A 64 13.47 1.41 -14.64
N ARG A 65 14.32 1.84 -13.70
CA ARG A 65 15.09 0.94 -12.83
C ARG A 65 14.54 0.99 -11.40
N PRO A 66 14.62 -0.11 -10.64
CA PRO A 66 14.13 -0.16 -9.25
C PRO A 66 14.72 0.89 -8.31
N GLN A 67 15.92 1.40 -8.63
CA GLN A 67 16.65 2.35 -7.79
C GLN A 67 16.36 3.82 -8.11
N ALA A 68 15.38 4.10 -8.96
CA ALA A 68 15.07 5.47 -9.36
C ALA A 68 14.46 6.26 -8.20
N GLN A 69 15.08 7.40 -7.82
CA GLN A 69 14.53 8.33 -6.81
C GLN A 69 13.10 8.78 -7.15
N PHE A 70 12.79 8.93 -8.43
CA PHE A 70 11.43 9.23 -8.88
C PHE A 70 10.42 8.18 -8.40
N LEU A 71 10.77 6.89 -8.47
CA LEU A 71 9.90 5.80 -8.04
C LEU A 71 9.66 5.84 -6.52
N GLU A 72 10.70 6.14 -5.74
CA GLU A 72 10.58 6.35 -4.29
C GLU A 72 9.57 7.47 -3.97
N LYS A 73 9.76 8.66 -4.56
CA LYS A 73 8.89 9.81 -4.29
C LYS A 73 7.48 9.63 -4.82
N LEU A 74 7.30 8.96 -5.96
CA LEU A 74 5.99 8.62 -6.48
C LEU A 74 5.25 7.66 -5.53
N THR A 75 5.89 6.55 -5.15
CA THR A 75 5.27 5.56 -4.27
C THR A 75 5.04 6.09 -2.86
N GLU A 76 5.93 6.92 -2.34
CA GLU A 76 5.74 7.66 -1.08
C GLU A 76 4.44 8.47 -1.11
N PHE A 77 4.24 9.28 -2.14
CA PHE A 77 3.04 10.11 -2.27
C PHE A 77 1.77 9.27 -2.41
N VAL A 78 1.81 8.19 -3.18
CA VAL A 78 0.67 7.26 -3.32
C VAL A 78 0.28 6.69 -1.97
N VAL A 79 1.26 6.19 -1.20
CA VAL A 79 1.01 5.62 0.13
C VAL A 79 0.45 6.68 1.07
N LEU A 80 0.96 7.91 1.08
CA LEU A 80 0.44 8.99 1.92
C LEU A 80 -1.05 9.27 1.66
N VAL A 81 -1.44 9.41 0.39
CA VAL A 81 -2.84 9.65 0.02
C VAL A 81 -3.73 8.48 0.45
N SER A 82 -3.28 7.26 0.21
CA SER A 82 -4.02 6.05 0.57
C SER A 82 -4.17 5.87 2.09
N LEU A 83 -3.13 6.17 2.87
CA LEU A 83 -3.19 6.11 4.33
C LEU A 83 -4.19 7.11 4.90
N PHE A 84 -4.25 8.32 4.36
CA PHE A 84 -5.23 9.32 4.77
C PHE A 84 -6.66 8.88 4.42
N SER A 85 -6.87 8.39 3.22
CA SER A 85 -8.14 7.80 2.75
C SER A 85 -8.59 6.66 3.67
N CYS A 86 -7.70 5.70 3.99
CA CYS A 86 -7.97 4.66 4.97
C CYS A 86 -8.36 5.23 6.34
N GLY A 87 -7.64 6.25 6.82
CA GLY A 87 -7.93 6.93 8.07
C GLY A 87 -9.32 7.56 8.09
N LEU A 88 -9.75 8.21 6.99
CA LEU A 88 -11.08 8.80 6.84
C LEU A 88 -12.20 7.75 6.89
N LYS A 89 -11.95 6.50 6.48
CA LYS A 89 -12.94 5.39 6.56
C LYS A 89 -13.09 4.83 7.98
N MET A 90 -12.19 5.18 8.92
CA MET A 90 -12.18 4.60 10.28
C MET A 90 -13.18 5.27 11.22
N ASN A 91 -14.44 4.85 11.18
CA ASN A 91 -15.54 5.40 12.00
C ASN A 91 -15.90 4.50 13.20
N ARG A 92 -14.94 3.80 13.80
CA ARG A 92 -15.17 2.99 15.02
C ARG A 92 -14.61 3.67 16.26
N PRO A 93 -15.23 3.46 17.46
CA PRO A 93 -14.68 3.98 18.72
C PRO A 93 -13.22 3.59 18.91
N LEU A 94 -12.39 4.50 19.46
CA LEU A 94 -10.98 4.25 19.79
C LEU A 94 -10.85 3.41 21.08
N GLN A 95 -11.48 2.25 21.08
CA GLN A 95 -11.45 1.31 22.21
C GLN A 95 -10.83 -0.01 21.73
N LEU A 96 -9.99 -0.61 22.55
CA LEU A 96 -9.24 -1.83 22.18
C LEU A 96 -10.13 -2.97 21.69
N TRP A 97 -11.34 -3.08 22.22
CA TRP A 97 -12.29 -4.12 21.77
C TRP A 97 -12.77 -3.91 20.33
N ALA A 98 -12.92 -2.65 19.89
CA ALA A 98 -13.35 -2.32 18.54
C ALA A 98 -12.24 -2.51 17.49
N TRP A 99 -11.00 -2.51 17.94
CA TRP A 99 -9.79 -2.67 17.11
C TRP A 99 -9.08 -4.01 17.36
N ASN A 100 -9.76 -4.97 17.96
CA ASN A 100 -9.15 -6.26 18.36
C ASN A 100 -8.60 -7.03 17.16
N SER A 101 -9.32 -7.10 16.04
CA SER A 101 -8.86 -7.72 14.79
C SER A 101 -7.60 -7.04 14.26
N THR A 102 -7.62 -5.71 14.16
CA THR A 102 -6.47 -4.89 13.73
C THR A 102 -5.25 -5.11 14.63
N ALA A 103 -5.43 -4.99 15.96
CA ALA A 103 -4.34 -5.18 16.92
C ALA A 103 -3.69 -6.57 16.81
N ARG A 104 -4.48 -7.61 16.51
CA ARG A 104 -3.97 -8.97 16.32
C ARG A 104 -3.25 -9.14 14.98
N LEU A 105 -3.77 -8.55 13.90
CA LEU A 105 -3.13 -8.61 12.60
C LEU A 105 -1.80 -7.85 12.60
N LEU A 106 -1.73 -6.70 13.27
CA LEU A 106 -0.50 -5.91 13.37
C LEU A 106 0.49 -6.48 14.40
N GLY A 107 -0.01 -6.86 15.58
CA GLY A 107 0.85 -7.29 16.68
C GLY A 107 1.39 -8.72 16.57
N PHE A 108 0.70 -9.59 15.83
CA PHE A 108 1.10 -11.00 15.68
C PHE A 108 1.35 -11.37 14.23
N LEU A 109 0.40 -11.15 13.30
CA LEU A 109 0.56 -11.60 11.92
C LEU A 109 1.73 -10.90 11.23
N MET A 110 1.86 -9.59 11.39
CA MET A 110 2.93 -8.83 10.75
C MET A 110 4.32 -9.30 11.20
N PRO A 111 4.67 -9.37 12.51
CA PRO A 111 5.94 -9.95 12.96
C PRO A 111 6.14 -11.40 12.52
N ILE A 112 5.11 -12.25 12.60
CA ILE A 112 5.19 -13.63 12.11
C ILE A 112 5.58 -13.65 10.63
N SER A 113 4.95 -12.81 9.81
CA SER A 113 5.26 -12.72 8.38
C SER A 113 6.69 -12.24 8.13
N ILE A 114 7.16 -11.21 8.85
CA ILE A 114 8.53 -10.69 8.74
C ILE A 114 9.55 -11.78 9.07
N PHE A 115 9.41 -12.41 10.23
CA PHE A 115 10.39 -13.40 10.66
C PHE A 115 10.32 -14.70 9.87
N ALA A 116 9.14 -15.13 9.42
CA ALA A 116 9.01 -16.31 8.56
C ALA A 116 9.68 -16.07 7.19
N VAL A 117 9.44 -14.92 6.56
CA VAL A 117 10.12 -14.56 5.30
C VAL A 117 11.63 -14.43 5.52
N ALA A 118 12.06 -13.79 6.61
CA ALA A 118 13.47 -13.66 6.95
C ALA A 118 14.15 -15.04 7.14
N ALA A 119 13.50 -15.95 7.85
CA ALA A 119 14.01 -17.31 8.04
C ALA A 119 14.16 -18.06 6.71
N ILE A 120 13.16 -18.00 5.84
CA ILE A 120 13.22 -18.60 4.51
C ILE A 120 14.34 -17.97 3.68
N ALA A 121 14.45 -16.63 3.69
CA ALA A 121 15.50 -15.92 2.98
C ALA A 121 16.90 -16.29 3.51
N HIS A 122 17.07 -16.41 4.81
CA HIS A 122 18.33 -16.80 5.42
C HIS A 122 18.74 -18.22 5.02
N TRP A 123 17.85 -19.21 5.16
CA TRP A 123 18.20 -20.61 4.96
C TRP A 123 18.24 -21.02 3.47
N PHE A 124 17.34 -20.51 2.64
CA PHE A 124 17.23 -20.93 1.23
C PHE A 124 17.93 -19.97 0.27
N VAL A 125 17.84 -18.64 0.48
CA VAL A 125 18.50 -17.65 -0.38
C VAL A 125 19.93 -17.36 0.09
N LYS A 126 20.27 -17.79 1.32
CA LYS A 126 21.58 -17.56 1.95
C LYS A 126 21.88 -16.08 2.20
N LEU A 127 20.85 -15.32 2.53
CA LEU A 127 21.03 -13.96 3.01
C LEU A 127 21.42 -13.98 4.49
N ASP A 128 22.27 -13.02 4.89
CA ASP A 128 22.51 -12.76 6.30
C ASP A 128 21.24 -12.26 6.97
N TRP A 129 21.15 -12.35 8.31
CA TRP A 129 19.92 -11.99 9.04
C TRP A 129 19.47 -10.54 8.81
N GLY A 130 20.39 -9.57 8.70
CA GLY A 130 20.04 -8.18 8.43
C GLY A 130 19.26 -8.01 7.10
N PRO A 131 19.86 -8.36 5.96
CA PRO A 131 19.17 -8.36 4.67
C PRO A 131 17.91 -9.24 4.62
N ALA A 132 17.91 -10.36 5.36
CA ALA A 132 16.76 -11.26 5.41
C ALA A 132 15.56 -10.61 6.16
N ILE A 133 15.81 -9.96 7.30
CA ILE A 133 14.78 -9.21 8.04
C ILE A 133 14.30 -8.01 7.22
N LEU A 134 15.22 -7.30 6.54
CA LEU A 134 14.86 -6.20 5.63
C LEU A 134 13.90 -6.68 4.54
N LEU A 135 14.19 -7.81 3.89
CA LEU A 135 13.27 -8.40 2.91
C LEU A 135 11.91 -8.74 3.53
N GLY A 136 11.90 -9.34 4.72
CA GLY A 136 10.66 -9.62 5.47
C GLY A 136 9.86 -8.34 5.75
N ALA A 137 10.53 -7.26 6.18
CA ALA A 137 9.91 -5.97 6.47
C ALA A 137 9.36 -5.28 5.18
N ILE A 138 10.07 -5.38 4.06
CA ILE A 138 9.61 -4.88 2.75
C ILE A 138 8.36 -5.62 2.28
N LEU A 139 8.28 -6.93 2.53
CA LEU A 139 7.19 -7.78 2.05
C LEU A 139 6.03 -7.93 3.05
N ALA A 140 6.17 -7.50 4.29
CA ALA A 140 5.12 -7.67 5.29
C ALA A 140 3.90 -6.77 5.09
N PRO A 141 4.02 -5.49 4.70
CA PRO A 141 2.89 -4.61 4.50
C PRO A 141 1.95 -5.08 3.38
N THR A 142 0.66 -4.83 3.57
CA THR A 142 -0.38 -5.07 2.57
C THR A 142 -0.84 -3.75 1.98
N ASP A 143 -0.98 -3.73 0.68
CA ASP A 143 -1.27 -2.52 -0.08
C ASP A 143 -2.76 -2.15 -0.03
N PRO A 144 -3.14 -1.03 0.60
CA PRO A 144 -4.53 -0.61 0.64
C PRO A 144 -5.07 -0.19 -0.73
N VAL A 145 -4.22 0.34 -1.62
CA VAL A 145 -4.62 0.79 -2.96
C VAL A 145 -5.12 -0.39 -3.79
N LEU A 146 -4.31 -1.45 -3.85
CA LEU A 146 -4.64 -2.68 -4.60
C LEU A 146 -5.72 -3.52 -3.93
N ALA A 147 -5.94 -3.32 -2.62
CA ALA A 147 -6.96 -4.01 -1.84
C ALA A 147 -8.33 -3.31 -1.83
N SER A 148 -8.53 -2.25 -2.59
CA SER A 148 -9.73 -1.41 -2.56
C SER A 148 -11.05 -2.19 -2.71
N GLU A 149 -11.07 -3.29 -3.49
CA GLU A 149 -12.25 -4.14 -3.67
C GLU A 149 -12.66 -4.92 -2.40
N VAL A 150 -11.73 -5.13 -1.48
CA VAL A 150 -11.94 -5.93 -0.26
C VAL A 150 -11.98 -5.09 1.02
N GLN A 151 -11.77 -3.79 0.91
CA GLN A 151 -11.79 -2.82 2.00
C GLN A 151 -13.19 -2.26 2.28
N LEU A 152 -13.28 -1.40 3.30
CA LEU A 152 -14.49 -0.61 3.57
C LEU A 152 -14.85 0.21 2.34
N ALA A 153 -16.11 0.08 1.91
CA ALA A 153 -16.61 0.83 0.77
C ALA A 153 -16.79 2.32 1.11
N ASP A 154 -17.29 2.59 2.32
CA ASP A 154 -17.55 3.93 2.84
C ASP A 154 -17.41 3.97 4.37
N VAL A 155 -17.70 5.14 4.94
CA VAL A 155 -17.61 5.43 6.38
C VAL A 155 -18.65 4.66 7.21
N ASP A 156 -19.77 4.30 6.62
CA ASP A 156 -20.88 3.62 7.28
C ASP A 156 -20.80 2.09 7.15
N ASP A 157 -19.85 1.58 6.37
CA ASP A 157 -19.63 0.13 6.27
C ASP A 157 -19.10 -0.42 7.60
N ARG A 158 -19.87 -1.27 8.25
CA ARG A 158 -19.58 -1.87 9.57
C ARG A 158 -19.07 -3.30 9.48
N ASP A 159 -18.75 -3.77 8.30
CA ASP A 159 -18.24 -5.12 8.11
C ASP A 159 -16.91 -5.34 8.84
N GLU A 160 -16.83 -6.42 9.64
CA GLU A 160 -15.65 -6.70 10.48
C GLU A 160 -14.44 -7.16 9.66
N LEU A 161 -14.66 -7.93 8.58
CA LEU A 161 -13.59 -8.35 7.67
C LEU A 161 -13.01 -7.14 6.94
N ARG A 162 -13.87 -6.33 6.32
CA ARG A 162 -13.47 -5.13 5.58
C ARG A 162 -12.77 -4.12 6.49
N PHE A 163 -13.28 -3.91 7.70
CA PHE A 163 -12.64 -3.07 8.70
C PHE A 163 -11.25 -3.58 9.07
N GLY A 164 -11.11 -4.87 9.33
CA GLY A 164 -9.81 -5.49 9.63
C GLY A 164 -8.81 -5.30 8.52
N LEU A 165 -9.20 -5.53 7.27
CA LEU A 165 -8.34 -5.39 6.10
C LEU A 165 -7.96 -3.92 5.82
N THR A 166 -8.92 -2.98 5.95
CA THR A 166 -8.64 -1.55 5.75
C THR A 166 -7.72 -1.00 6.82
N SER A 167 -8.00 -1.31 8.09
CA SER A 167 -7.17 -0.84 9.20
C SER A 167 -5.80 -1.51 9.26
N GLU A 168 -5.71 -2.77 8.86
CA GLU A 168 -4.43 -3.46 8.69
C GLU A 168 -3.61 -2.79 7.59
N GLY A 169 -4.16 -2.64 6.38
CA GLY A 169 -3.47 -2.03 5.25
C GLY A 169 -2.97 -0.61 5.54
N GLY A 170 -3.81 0.20 6.24
CA GLY A 170 -3.39 1.54 6.63
C GLY A 170 -2.31 1.59 7.72
N LEU A 171 -2.31 0.66 8.67
CA LEU A 171 -1.36 0.70 9.79
C LEU A 171 -0.10 -0.12 9.56
N ASN A 172 -0.15 -1.20 8.78
CA ASN A 172 1.02 -2.03 8.59
C ASN A 172 2.11 -1.35 7.74
N ASP A 173 1.71 -0.50 6.77
CA ASP A 173 2.66 0.35 6.04
C ASP A 173 3.41 1.28 7.01
N ALA A 174 2.70 1.93 7.94
CA ALA A 174 3.33 2.78 8.93
C ALA A 174 4.22 2.01 9.92
N LEU A 175 3.77 0.84 10.37
CA LEU A 175 4.46 0.04 11.38
C LEU A 175 5.54 -0.91 10.83
N ALA A 176 5.74 -0.97 9.51
CA ALA A 176 6.87 -1.65 8.90
C ALA A 176 8.19 -0.92 9.11
N PHE A 177 8.18 0.40 9.25
CA PHE A 177 9.37 1.23 9.39
C PHE A 177 10.34 0.76 10.48
N PRO A 178 9.93 0.47 11.71
CA PRO A 178 10.85 -0.06 12.72
C PRO A 178 11.64 -1.27 12.24
N PHE A 179 10.99 -2.19 11.54
CA PHE A 179 11.64 -3.40 11.03
C PHE A 179 12.51 -3.12 9.80
N VAL A 180 12.13 -2.16 8.96
CA VAL A 180 12.96 -1.70 7.83
C VAL A 180 14.23 -1.06 8.36
N TYR A 181 14.15 -0.16 9.35
CA TYR A 181 15.32 0.43 10.00
C TYR A 181 16.19 -0.60 10.68
N PHE A 182 15.57 -1.57 11.38
CA PHE A 182 16.31 -2.70 11.97
C PHE A 182 17.15 -3.42 10.90
N GLY A 183 16.55 -3.76 9.78
CA GLY A 183 17.24 -4.42 8.67
C GLY A 183 18.36 -3.55 8.06
N ILE A 184 18.15 -2.24 7.92
CA ILE A 184 19.14 -1.29 7.43
C ILE A 184 20.33 -1.15 8.42
N TYR A 185 20.07 -1.05 9.72
CA TYR A 185 21.11 -1.02 10.73
C TYR A 185 21.93 -2.30 10.72
N ALA A 186 21.27 -3.44 10.71
CA ALA A 186 21.95 -4.73 10.65
C ALA A 186 22.70 -4.97 9.32
N LEU A 187 22.30 -4.31 8.23
CA LEU A 187 23.04 -4.33 6.96
C LEU A 187 24.35 -3.50 7.05
N LYS A 188 24.34 -2.42 7.84
CA LYS A 188 25.49 -1.51 8.01
C LYS A 188 26.48 -1.98 9.04
N ASP A 189 26.00 -2.51 10.14
CA ASP A 189 26.80 -3.00 11.27
C ASP A 189 26.20 -4.29 11.85
N ASN A 190 26.91 -5.40 11.71
CA ASN A 190 26.51 -6.69 12.24
C ASN A 190 26.59 -6.76 13.77
N ASN A 191 27.24 -5.78 14.44
CA ASN A 191 27.32 -5.72 15.89
C ASN A 191 26.08 -5.02 16.48
N TRP A 192 24.97 -5.74 16.57
CA TRP A 192 23.67 -5.23 17.01
C TRP A 192 23.67 -4.49 18.37
N PRO A 193 24.52 -4.77 19.39
CA PRO A 193 24.56 -3.96 20.60
C PRO A 193 24.89 -2.49 20.37
N ASN A 194 25.62 -2.15 19.29
CA ASN A 194 26.02 -0.77 19.02
C ASN A 194 24.83 0.15 18.69
N TRP A 195 23.78 -0.37 18.04
CA TRP A 195 22.66 0.41 17.54
C TRP A 195 21.30 0.00 18.09
N PHE A 196 21.20 -1.15 18.76
CA PHE A 196 19.91 -1.70 19.21
C PHE A 196 19.18 -0.77 20.19
N SER A 197 19.89 -0.15 21.14
CA SER A 197 19.31 0.79 22.09
C SER A 197 18.76 2.04 21.39
N GLN A 198 19.48 2.54 20.38
CA GLN A 198 19.04 3.66 19.55
C GLN A 198 17.77 3.27 18.75
N TRP A 199 17.78 2.10 18.14
CA TRP A 199 16.61 1.59 17.40
C TRP A 199 15.37 1.48 18.32
N VAL A 200 15.51 0.93 19.53
CA VAL A 200 14.39 0.85 20.47
C VAL A 200 13.90 2.24 20.88
N ALA A 201 14.81 3.14 21.26
CA ALA A 201 14.43 4.44 21.80
C ALA A 201 13.88 5.39 20.72
N ILE A 202 14.51 5.44 19.55
CA ILE A 202 14.17 6.40 18.50
C ILE A 202 13.20 5.78 17.50
N ASP A 203 13.56 4.67 16.86
CA ASP A 203 12.77 4.15 15.74
C ASP A 203 11.52 3.39 16.20
N LEU A 204 11.56 2.76 17.38
CA LEU A 204 10.39 2.02 17.87
C LEU A 204 9.51 2.88 18.77
N LEU A 205 10.06 3.57 19.78
CA LEU A 205 9.25 4.30 20.76
C LEU A 205 8.98 5.75 20.35
N TRP A 206 10.04 6.53 20.10
CA TRP A 206 9.88 7.96 19.77
C TRP A 206 9.13 8.18 18.48
N ALA A 207 9.54 7.54 17.39
CA ALA A 207 8.97 7.80 16.05
C ALA A 207 7.49 7.40 15.99
N ILE A 208 7.08 6.32 16.66
CA ILE A 208 5.66 5.92 16.77
C ILE A 208 4.89 6.96 17.60
N ALA A 209 5.41 7.33 18.78
CA ALA A 209 4.74 8.30 19.65
C ALA A 209 4.61 9.67 18.99
N ALA A 210 5.69 10.17 18.39
CA ALA A 210 5.70 11.42 17.64
C ALA A 210 4.73 11.38 16.46
N GLY A 211 4.66 10.27 15.69
CA GLY A 211 3.71 10.09 14.61
C GLY A 211 2.26 10.22 15.07
N ILE A 212 1.89 9.54 16.16
CA ILE A 212 0.53 9.63 16.71
C ILE A 212 0.22 11.06 17.17
N VAL A 213 1.12 11.66 17.95
CA VAL A 213 0.91 13.01 18.52
C VAL A 213 0.81 14.06 17.41
N MET A 214 1.73 14.05 16.45
CA MET A 214 1.75 15.00 15.33
C MET A 214 0.53 14.83 14.43
N GLY A 215 0.11 13.60 14.14
CA GLY A 215 -1.11 13.34 13.39
C GLY A 215 -2.35 13.95 14.05
N ILE A 216 -2.46 13.82 15.38
CA ILE A 216 -3.56 14.44 16.15
C ILE A 216 -3.45 15.95 16.14
N LEU A 217 -2.28 16.52 16.41
CA LEU A 217 -2.09 17.97 16.56
C LEU A 217 -2.33 18.70 15.25
N VAL A 218 -1.69 18.23 14.15
CA VAL A 218 -1.80 18.90 12.85
C VAL A 218 -3.23 18.80 12.31
N ALA A 219 -3.85 17.60 12.37
CA ALA A 219 -5.22 17.44 11.90
C ALA A 219 -6.21 18.33 12.69
N LYS A 220 -6.10 18.40 14.02
CA LYS A 220 -6.93 19.29 14.84
C LYS A 220 -6.68 20.76 14.52
N ALA A 221 -5.42 21.15 14.31
CA ALA A 221 -5.09 22.53 13.97
C ALA A 221 -5.69 22.94 12.62
N VAL A 222 -5.49 22.11 11.57
CA VAL A 222 -6.06 22.36 10.24
C VAL A 222 -7.60 22.42 10.31
N THR A 223 -8.23 21.42 10.92
CA THR A 223 -9.70 21.40 11.05
C THR A 223 -10.24 22.58 11.85
N TRP A 224 -9.54 22.99 12.92
CA TRP A 224 -9.94 24.14 13.71
C TRP A 224 -9.83 25.44 12.90
N ILE A 225 -8.75 25.63 12.14
CA ILE A 225 -8.56 26.79 11.24
C ILE A 225 -9.67 26.80 10.20
N ASP A 226 -9.92 25.70 9.54
CA ASP A 226 -10.96 25.54 8.53
C ASP A 226 -12.33 25.90 9.08
N LEU A 227 -12.77 25.27 10.16
CA LEU A 227 -14.07 25.54 10.81
C LEU A 227 -14.20 26.99 11.29
N ARG A 228 -13.09 27.63 11.68
CA ARG A 228 -13.12 29.05 12.10
C ARG A 228 -13.24 30.00 10.93
N LEU A 229 -12.51 29.75 9.86
CA LEU A 229 -12.54 30.63 8.66
C LEU A 229 -13.85 30.49 7.90
N GLN A 230 -14.42 29.32 7.79
CA GLN A 230 -15.70 29.08 7.12
C GLN A 230 -16.88 29.81 7.76
N ARG A 231 -16.81 30.13 9.06
CA ARG A 231 -17.82 30.96 9.74
C ARG A 231 -17.89 32.41 9.20
N TYR A 232 -16.79 32.90 8.64
CA TYR A 232 -16.68 34.26 8.11
C TYR A 232 -16.79 34.31 6.59
N ARG A 233 -16.25 33.32 5.92
CA ARG A 233 -16.30 33.17 4.45
C ARG A 233 -16.33 31.68 4.11
N PRO A 234 -17.44 31.16 3.59
CA PRO A 234 -17.47 29.80 3.05
C PRO A 234 -16.40 29.64 1.97
N ALA A 235 -15.67 28.54 2.02
CA ALA A 235 -14.74 28.19 0.95
C ALA A 235 -15.54 27.79 -0.31
N ASP A 236 -14.94 27.98 -1.46
CA ASP A 236 -15.43 27.41 -2.71
C ASP A 236 -15.31 25.87 -2.62
N GLU A 237 -16.35 25.14 -3.03
CA GLU A 237 -16.38 23.67 -2.98
C GLU A 237 -15.12 23.04 -3.61
N LEU A 238 -14.63 23.61 -4.73
CA LEU A 238 -13.40 23.15 -5.37
C LEU A 238 -12.15 23.33 -4.51
N MET A 239 -12.14 24.33 -3.63
CA MET A 239 -11.01 24.60 -2.74
C MET A 239 -11.05 23.74 -1.47
N GLU A 240 -12.24 23.29 -1.06
CA GLU A 240 -12.38 22.40 0.11
C GLU A 240 -11.63 21.06 -0.07
N ASP A 241 -11.55 20.54 -1.28
CA ASP A 241 -10.81 19.31 -1.60
C ASP A 241 -9.31 19.45 -1.31
N PHE A 242 -8.73 20.65 -1.52
CA PHE A 242 -7.32 20.90 -1.23
C PHE A 242 -6.98 20.91 0.26
N ILE A 243 -7.97 21.01 1.16
CA ILE A 243 -7.76 20.88 2.61
C ILE A 243 -7.26 19.48 2.95
N ALA A 244 -7.80 18.44 2.29
CA ALA A 244 -7.32 17.07 2.46
C ALA A 244 -5.84 16.95 2.07
N LEU A 245 -5.48 17.41 0.88
CA LEU A 245 -4.10 17.36 0.40
C LEU A 245 -3.15 18.18 1.29
N SER A 246 -3.56 19.38 1.70
CA SER A 246 -2.80 20.22 2.62
C SER A 246 -2.58 19.53 3.97
N THR A 247 -3.62 18.85 4.49
CA THR A 247 -3.53 18.09 5.74
C THR A 247 -2.54 16.95 5.62
N ILE A 248 -2.56 16.19 4.52
CA ILE A 248 -1.61 15.10 4.24
C ILE A 248 -0.18 15.65 4.25
N LEU A 249 0.10 16.67 3.43
CA LEU A 249 1.43 17.20 3.23
C LEU A 249 1.99 17.86 4.50
N LEU A 250 1.20 18.66 5.20
CA LEU A 250 1.60 19.30 6.45
C LEU A 250 1.86 18.26 7.54
N THR A 251 0.95 17.30 7.70
CA THR A 251 1.10 16.24 8.71
C THR A 251 2.36 15.43 8.47
N TYR A 252 2.57 14.99 7.24
CA TYR A 252 3.77 14.24 6.86
C TYR A 252 5.03 15.06 7.13
N SER A 253 5.15 16.23 6.53
CA SER A 253 6.38 17.03 6.58
C SER A 253 6.74 17.47 8.01
N LEU A 254 5.75 17.92 8.80
CA LEU A 254 6.00 18.34 10.18
C LEU A 254 6.38 17.17 11.08
N THR A 255 5.86 15.96 10.79
CA THR A 255 6.20 14.75 11.54
C THR A 255 7.64 14.30 11.23
N GLU A 256 8.04 14.33 9.96
CA GLU A 256 9.40 13.99 9.55
C GLU A 256 10.45 14.95 10.15
N VAL A 257 10.13 16.25 10.28
CA VAL A 257 11.02 17.24 10.92
C VAL A 257 11.35 16.87 12.38
N VAL A 258 10.42 16.22 13.09
CA VAL A 258 10.66 15.77 14.48
C VAL A 258 11.11 14.31 14.58
N ASN A 259 11.53 13.70 13.46
CA ASN A 259 11.89 12.29 13.33
C ASN A 259 10.80 11.34 13.83
N GLY A 260 9.53 11.67 13.52
CA GLY A 260 8.38 10.79 13.73
C GLY A 260 8.01 10.05 12.45
N TYR A 261 7.22 8.99 12.57
CA TYR A 261 6.72 8.28 11.38
C TYR A 261 5.57 9.05 10.70
N GLY A 262 5.89 9.74 9.61
CA GLY A 262 4.95 10.55 8.85
C GLY A 262 3.77 9.74 8.29
N PHE A 263 3.98 8.50 7.87
CA PHE A 263 2.93 7.60 7.40
C PHE A 263 1.90 7.31 8.50
N LEU A 264 2.36 7.00 9.70
CA LEU A 264 1.48 6.80 10.85
C LEU A 264 0.70 8.08 11.19
N ALA A 265 1.39 9.21 11.16
CA ALA A 265 0.78 10.51 11.43
C ALA A 265 -0.35 10.83 10.45
N VAL A 266 -0.14 10.58 9.15
CA VAL A 266 -1.13 10.83 8.09
C VAL A 266 -2.35 9.91 8.26
N PHE A 267 -2.17 8.63 8.59
CA PHE A 267 -3.29 7.74 8.90
C PHE A 267 -4.08 8.22 10.12
N VAL A 268 -3.39 8.60 11.21
CA VAL A 268 -4.01 9.15 12.42
C VAL A 268 -4.72 10.47 12.11
N ALA A 269 -4.14 11.31 11.25
CA ALA A 269 -4.77 12.56 10.82
C ALA A 269 -6.10 12.30 10.10
N GLY A 270 -6.17 11.31 9.21
CA GLY A 270 -7.42 10.91 8.58
C GLY A 270 -8.51 10.52 9.60
N ILE A 271 -8.16 9.72 10.61
CA ILE A 271 -9.09 9.38 11.71
C ILE A 271 -9.57 10.61 12.48
N VAL A 272 -8.66 11.55 12.76
CA VAL A 272 -8.99 12.78 13.50
C VAL A 272 -9.88 13.70 12.69
N VAL A 273 -9.59 13.89 11.41
CA VAL A 273 -10.41 14.66 10.47
C VAL A 273 -11.82 14.10 10.41
N GLN A 274 -11.97 12.78 10.21
CA GLN A 274 -13.26 12.09 10.18
C GLN A 274 -14.13 12.42 11.40
N ARG A 275 -13.54 12.63 12.57
CA ARG A 275 -14.25 12.87 13.84
C ARG A 275 -14.37 14.32 14.23
N SER A 276 -13.64 15.21 13.56
CA SER A 276 -13.56 16.62 13.95
C SER A 276 -14.67 17.47 13.34
N TYR A 277 -15.19 17.07 12.18
CA TYR A 277 -16.31 17.75 11.56
C TYR A 277 -17.64 17.29 12.16
N ARG A 278 -18.56 18.25 12.39
CA ARG A 278 -19.94 17.96 12.80
C ARG A 278 -20.82 17.56 11.62
N ASP A 279 -20.51 18.13 10.47
CA ASP A 279 -21.14 17.82 9.20
C ASP A 279 -20.46 16.60 8.58
N PRO A 280 -21.17 15.47 8.42
CA PRO A 280 -20.58 14.26 7.85
C PRO A 280 -20.26 14.37 6.36
N GLU A 281 -20.82 15.33 5.62
CA GLU A 281 -20.56 15.50 4.19
C GLU A 281 -19.12 15.99 3.93
N LYS A 282 -18.51 16.75 4.83
CA LYS A 282 -17.15 17.27 4.65
C LYS A 282 -16.06 16.19 4.65
N PRO A 283 -15.97 15.30 5.65
CA PRO A 283 -15.02 14.19 5.58
C PRO A 283 -15.31 13.27 4.38
N LEU A 284 -16.58 13.16 3.96
CA LEU A 284 -16.96 12.35 2.80
C LEU A 284 -16.47 12.98 1.50
N SER A 285 -16.56 14.30 1.32
CA SER A 285 -15.99 15.02 0.18
C SER A 285 -14.47 14.81 0.11
N GLN A 286 -13.77 14.99 1.24
CA GLN A 286 -12.33 14.77 1.33
C GLN A 286 -11.96 13.30 1.01
N LEU A 287 -12.77 12.34 1.44
CA LEU A 287 -12.59 10.92 1.11
C LEU A 287 -12.72 10.70 -0.40
N HIS A 288 -13.78 11.18 -1.02
CA HIS A 288 -13.98 11.03 -2.46
C HIS A 288 -12.86 11.68 -3.28
N PHE A 289 -12.37 12.83 -2.85
CA PHE A 289 -11.23 13.50 -3.50
C PHE A 289 -9.95 12.66 -3.40
N THR A 290 -9.61 12.18 -2.21
CA THR A 290 -8.42 11.35 -2.00
C THR A 290 -8.52 10.03 -2.75
N GLU A 291 -9.68 9.38 -2.80
CA GLU A 291 -9.90 8.16 -3.58
C GLU A 291 -9.71 8.38 -5.10
N ARG A 292 -10.09 9.53 -5.63
CA ARG A 292 -9.84 9.88 -7.05
C ARG A 292 -8.35 10.01 -7.35
N ILE A 293 -7.61 10.69 -6.47
CA ILE A 293 -6.14 10.80 -6.58
C ILE A 293 -5.50 9.41 -6.44
N GLU A 294 -5.90 8.65 -5.43
CA GLU A 294 -5.43 7.29 -5.18
C GLU A 294 -5.61 6.42 -6.44
N LYS A 295 -6.80 6.43 -7.04
CA LYS A 295 -7.08 5.65 -8.26
C LYS A 295 -6.25 6.07 -9.44
N LEU A 296 -6.01 7.36 -9.64
CA LEU A 296 -5.14 7.86 -10.70
C LEU A 296 -3.69 7.41 -10.50
N MET A 297 -3.20 7.47 -9.26
CA MET A 297 -1.85 7.07 -8.91
C MET A 297 -1.66 5.55 -8.99
N GLU A 298 -2.68 4.76 -8.60
CA GLU A 298 -2.71 3.30 -8.78
C GLU A 298 -2.40 2.91 -10.22
N VAL A 299 -3.15 3.50 -11.17
CA VAL A 299 -2.94 3.22 -12.60
C VAL A 299 -1.49 3.48 -12.98
N GLY A 300 -0.95 4.66 -12.65
CA GLY A 300 0.43 5.03 -12.99
C GLY A 300 1.45 4.07 -12.38
N THR A 301 1.30 3.75 -11.10
CA THR A 301 2.27 2.92 -10.37
C THR A 301 2.27 1.47 -10.86
N ILE A 302 1.09 0.89 -11.13
CA ILE A 302 1.02 -0.50 -11.62
C ILE A 302 1.53 -0.61 -13.06
N LEU A 303 1.27 0.40 -13.90
CA LEU A 303 1.85 0.46 -15.26
C LEU A 303 3.38 0.48 -15.21
N ILE A 304 3.94 1.31 -14.34
CA ILE A 304 5.40 1.39 -14.13
C ILE A 304 5.91 0.04 -13.61
N LEU A 305 5.25 -0.56 -12.62
CA LEU A 305 5.62 -1.88 -12.10
C LEU A 305 5.65 -2.93 -13.20
N GLY A 306 4.60 -3.00 -14.03
CA GLY A 306 4.54 -3.93 -15.15
C GLY A 306 5.68 -3.71 -16.15
N SER A 307 6.00 -2.44 -16.44
CA SER A 307 7.08 -2.09 -17.38
C SER A 307 8.49 -2.42 -16.85
N MET A 308 8.65 -2.54 -15.54
CA MET A 308 9.94 -2.89 -14.91
C MET A 308 10.21 -4.39 -14.89
N LEU A 309 9.26 -5.24 -15.25
CA LEU A 309 9.43 -6.68 -15.26
C LEU A 309 10.53 -7.08 -16.25
N ARG A 310 11.49 -7.89 -15.79
CA ARG A 310 12.62 -8.41 -16.57
C ARG A 310 12.65 -9.93 -16.53
N LEU A 311 12.44 -10.60 -17.67
CA LEU A 311 12.43 -12.06 -17.74
C LEU A 311 13.79 -12.67 -17.43
N GLU A 312 14.88 -12.01 -17.81
CA GLU A 312 16.23 -12.47 -17.53
C GLU A 312 16.48 -12.57 -16.01
N ALA A 313 16.00 -11.60 -15.27
CA ALA A 313 16.11 -11.59 -13.82
C ALA A 313 15.18 -12.63 -13.16
N LEU A 314 14.00 -12.86 -13.74
CA LEU A 314 13.13 -13.96 -13.32
C LEU A 314 13.79 -15.34 -13.56
N VAL A 315 14.55 -15.50 -14.63
CA VAL A 315 15.33 -16.74 -14.86
C VAL A 315 16.48 -16.87 -13.86
N ALA A 316 17.20 -15.78 -13.58
CA ALA A 316 18.35 -15.80 -12.67
C ALA A 316 17.97 -16.00 -11.19
N HIS A 317 16.87 -15.40 -10.74
CA HIS A 317 16.45 -15.37 -9.34
C HIS A 317 15.07 -16.01 -9.09
N GLY A 318 14.40 -16.50 -10.12
CA GLY A 318 12.99 -16.86 -10.08
C GLY A 318 12.66 -18.01 -9.14
N SER A 319 13.55 -19.00 -8.98
CA SER A 319 13.32 -20.13 -8.08
C SER A 319 13.10 -19.67 -6.62
N TYR A 320 13.97 -18.79 -6.13
CA TYR A 320 13.87 -18.25 -4.77
C TYR A 320 12.71 -17.25 -4.64
N ALA A 321 12.54 -16.41 -5.66
CA ALA A 321 11.49 -15.40 -5.67
C ALA A 321 10.10 -16.05 -5.69
N ILE A 322 9.87 -17.05 -6.54
CA ILE A 322 8.61 -17.80 -6.60
C ILE A 322 8.38 -18.59 -5.30
N LEU A 323 9.43 -19.17 -4.72
CA LEU A 323 9.33 -19.90 -3.45
C LEU A 323 8.86 -18.97 -2.33
N ILE A 324 9.53 -17.82 -2.13
CA ILE A 324 9.19 -16.86 -1.08
C ILE A 324 7.80 -16.29 -1.32
N ALA A 325 7.50 -15.85 -2.54
CA ALA A 325 6.19 -15.30 -2.90
C ALA A 325 5.08 -16.34 -2.68
N GLY A 326 5.27 -17.57 -3.15
CA GLY A 326 4.31 -18.65 -2.97
C GLY A 326 4.10 -19.00 -1.50
N LEU A 327 5.17 -19.16 -0.72
CA LEU A 327 5.05 -19.44 0.72
C LEU A 327 4.39 -18.27 1.46
N LEU A 328 4.71 -17.03 1.12
CA LEU A 328 4.11 -15.85 1.76
C LEU A 328 2.59 -15.78 1.48
N ILE A 329 2.19 -15.95 0.22
CA ILE A 329 0.79 -15.78 -0.21
C ILE A 329 -0.06 -16.98 0.23
N PHE A 330 0.41 -18.21 0.03
CA PHE A 330 -0.41 -19.40 0.21
C PHE A 330 -0.25 -20.10 1.56
N LEU A 331 0.80 -19.80 2.33
CA LEU A 331 1.06 -20.49 3.60
C LEU A 331 1.22 -19.51 4.78
N ILE A 332 2.24 -18.66 4.74
CA ILE A 332 2.63 -17.83 5.90
C ILE A 332 1.47 -16.91 6.30
N ARG A 333 0.90 -16.20 5.34
CA ARG A 333 -0.14 -15.22 5.62
C ARG A 333 -1.48 -15.89 5.98
N PRO A 334 -2.03 -16.88 5.25
CA PRO A 334 -3.26 -17.55 5.64
C PRO A 334 -3.17 -18.24 7.02
N VAL A 335 -2.08 -18.97 7.27
CA VAL A 335 -1.86 -19.66 8.56
C VAL A 335 -1.60 -18.65 9.66
N GLY A 336 -0.77 -17.64 9.42
CA GLY A 336 -0.47 -16.58 10.37
C GLY A 336 -1.72 -15.78 10.77
N ALA A 337 -2.57 -15.40 9.81
CA ALA A 337 -3.82 -14.70 10.09
C ALA A 337 -4.79 -15.59 10.87
N TRP A 338 -4.90 -16.87 10.51
CA TRP A 338 -5.72 -17.81 11.25
C TRP A 338 -5.29 -17.91 12.71
N ILE A 339 -3.99 -18.09 12.97
CA ILE A 339 -3.44 -18.19 14.33
C ILE A 339 -3.61 -16.85 15.08
N SER A 340 -3.27 -15.74 14.45
CA SER A 340 -3.32 -14.41 15.08
C SER A 340 -4.74 -14.00 15.46
N THR A 341 -5.75 -14.45 14.71
CA THR A 341 -7.15 -14.08 14.95
C THR A 341 -7.92 -15.09 15.81
N ILE A 342 -7.27 -16.12 16.37
CA ILE A 342 -7.90 -17.04 17.32
C ILE A 342 -8.42 -16.24 18.52
N GLY A 343 -9.70 -16.43 18.88
CA GLY A 343 -10.35 -15.67 19.95
C GLY A 343 -10.80 -14.25 19.57
N SER A 344 -10.66 -13.83 18.30
CA SER A 344 -11.31 -12.63 17.79
C SER A 344 -12.80 -12.87 17.50
N ARG A 345 -13.54 -11.79 17.22
CA ARG A 345 -14.96 -11.85 16.83
C ARG A 345 -15.19 -12.26 15.38
N LEU A 346 -14.12 -12.40 14.60
CA LEU A 346 -14.20 -12.79 13.20
C LEU A 346 -14.76 -14.21 13.05
N HIS A 347 -15.70 -14.35 12.13
CA HIS A 347 -16.18 -15.67 11.68
C HIS A 347 -15.00 -16.50 11.13
N PRO A 348 -14.96 -17.83 11.32
CA PRO A 348 -13.85 -18.66 10.79
C PRO A 348 -13.52 -18.44 9.32
N ALA A 349 -14.52 -18.29 8.46
CA ALA A 349 -14.29 -17.97 7.05
C ALA A 349 -13.63 -16.58 6.85
N SER A 350 -14.03 -15.58 7.65
CA SER A 350 -13.43 -14.24 7.61
C SER A 350 -11.97 -14.26 8.05
N ARG A 351 -11.56 -15.15 8.96
CA ARG A 351 -10.15 -15.32 9.35
C ARG A 351 -9.29 -15.80 8.18
N TRP A 352 -9.80 -16.76 7.40
CA TRP A 352 -9.15 -17.22 6.18
C TRP A 352 -9.06 -16.12 5.13
N LEU A 353 -10.13 -15.34 4.95
CA LEU A 353 -10.14 -14.23 4.01
C LEU A 353 -9.18 -13.10 4.43
N CYS A 354 -9.05 -12.80 5.74
CA CYS A 354 -8.01 -11.89 6.24
C CYS A 354 -6.60 -12.35 5.86
N GLY A 355 -6.35 -13.63 5.96
CA GLY A 355 -5.08 -14.22 5.54
C GLY A 355 -4.89 -14.21 4.03
N TRP A 356 -5.94 -14.52 3.28
CA TRP A 356 -5.89 -14.55 1.83
C TRP A 356 -5.67 -13.16 1.24
N PHE A 357 -6.41 -12.14 1.65
CA PHE A 357 -6.33 -10.77 1.10
C PHE A 357 -5.11 -9.97 1.58
N GLY A 358 -3.96 -10.60 1.58
CA GLY A 358 -2.68 -9.97 1.86
C GLY A 358 -2.01 -9.42 0.60
N ILE A 359 -2.66 -8.52 -0.13
CA ILE A 359 -2.18 -8.01 -1.40
C ILE A 359 -0.90 -7.18 -1.20
N ARG A 360 0.16 -7.45 -1.96
CA ARG A 360 1.43 -6.72 -1.94
C ARG A 360 1.49 -5.78 -3.13
N GLY A 361 2.04 -4.57 -2.94
CA GLY A 361 2.06 -3.58 -4.00
C GLY A 361 2.95 -2.38 -3.73
N VAL A 362 2.37 -1.18 -3.73
CA VAL A 362 3.06 0.11 -3.74
C VAL A 362 3.93 0.31 -2.49
N GLY A 363 3.43 -0.03 -1.30
CA GLY A 363 4.20 0.06 -0.05
C GLY A 363 5.50 -0.76 -0.11
N SER A 364 5.45 -1.99 -0.64
CA SER A 364 6.66 -2.81 -0.82
C SER A 364 7.66 -2.18 -1.80
N ILE A 365 7.20 -1.50 -2.85
CA ILE A 365 8.08 -0.77 -3.78
C ILE A 365 8.73 0.42 -3.06
N TYR A 366 7.97 1.17 -2.28
CA TYR A 366 8.48 2.29 -1.51
C TYR A 366 9.58 1.84 -0.56
N TYR A 367 9.36 0.81 0.27
CA TYR A 367 10.39 0.32 1.19
C TYR A 367 11.62 -0.23 0.50
N LEU A 368 11.46 -0.86 -0.65
CA LEU A 368 12.58 -1.33 -1.47
C LEU A 368 13.44 -0.16 -1.96
N THR A 369 12.79 0.87 -2.54
CA THR A 369 13.51 2.05 -3.06
C THR A 369 14.12 2.86 -1.94
N TYR A 370 13.45 3.00 -0.80
CA TYR A 370 13.98 3.59 0.41
C TYR A 370 15.23 2.87 0.91
N ALA A 371 15.22 1.54 0.95
CA ALA A 371 16.37 0.74 1.35
C ALA A 371 17.57 0.94 0.41
N PHE A 372 17.34 1.08 -0.91
CA PHE A 372 18.40 1.43 -1.86
C PHE A 372 19.01 2.80 -1.56
N GLY A 373 18.21 3.79 -1.20
CA GLY A 373 18.69 5.11 -0.76
C GLY A 373 19.51 5.05 0.55
N HIS A 374 19.30 4.03 1.39
CA HIS A 374 19.89 3.92 2.72
C HIS A 374 20.97 2.84 2.88
N GLY A 375 21.49 2.31 1.77
CA GLY A 375 22.69 1.47 1.80
C GLY A 375 22.52 0.05 1.27
N LEU A 376 21.32 -0.35 0.84
CA LEU A 376 21.13 -1.60 0.12
C LEU A 376 21.77 -1.50 -1.26
N LYS A 377 22.75 -2.35 -1.59
CA LYS A 377 23.55 -2.27 -2.84
C LYS A 377 23.98 -3.65 -3.30
N GLY A 378 24.53 -3.70 -4.53
CA GLY A 378 25.17 -4.88 -5.10
C GLY A 378 24.25 -6.07 -5.26
N GLU A 379 24.81 -7.28 -5.23
CA GLU A 379 24.12 -8.54 -5.46
C GLU A 379 22.96 -8.78 -4.46
N ILE A 380 23.15 -8.40 -3.20
CA ILE A 380 22.11 -8.50 -2.16
C ILE A 380 20.92 -7.61 -2.54
N GLY A 381 21.19 -6.37 -2.97
CA GLY A 381 20.15 -5.44 -3.40
C GLY A 381 19.37 -5.97 -4.61
N GLU A 382 20.05 -6.55 -5.59
CA GLU A 382 19.41 -7.16 -6.76
C GLU A 382 18.54 -8.36 -6.36
N LYS A 383 19.03 -9.25 -5.50
CA LYS A 383 18.25 -10.40 -5.01
C LYS A 383 16.97 -9.92 -4.30
N ILE A 384 17.08 -8.97 -3.37
CA ILE A 384 15.93 -8.42 -2.63
C ILE A 384 14.96 -7.75 -3.61
N ALA A 385 15.44 -6.95 -4.56
CA ALA A 385 14.58 -6.29 -5.53
C ALA A 385 13.77 -7.30 -6.35
N TRP A 386 14.42 -8.33 -6.91
CA TRP A 386 13.72 -9.30 -7.76
C TRP A 386 12.76 -10.20 -6.97
N ILE A 387 13.10 -10.55 -5.73
CA ILE A 387 12.16 -11.26 -4.85
C ILE A 387 10.94 -10.37 -4.58
N THR A 388 11.14 -9.09 -4.29
CA THR A 388 10.06 -8.13 -4.03
C THR A 388 9.17 -7.95 -5.26
N PHE A 389 9.75 -7.67 -6.44
CA PHE A 389 8.97 -7.51 -7.68
C PHE A 389 8.19 -8.78 -8.05
N THR A 390 8.82 -9.94 -7.96
CA THR A 390 8.15 -11.21 -8.25
C THR A 390 6.99 -11.44 -7.29
N THR A 391 7.16 -11.11 -6.01
CA THR A 391 6.12 -11.24 -4.99
C THR A 391 4.95 -10.31 -5.30
N ILE A 392 5.20 -9.06 -5.67
CA ILE A 392 4.16 -8.10 -6.02
C ILE A 392 3.40 -8.56 -7.26
N VAL A 393 4.10 -8.93 -8.33
CA VAL A 393 3.48 -9.41 -9.58
C VAL A 393 2.62 -10.64 -9.34
N LEU A 394 3.14 -11.64 -8.60
CA LEU A 394 2.39 -12.83 -8.26
C LEU A 394 1.17 -12.50 -7.38
N SER A 395 1.34 -11.58 -6.43
CA SER A 395 0.25 -11.09 -5.57
C SER A 395 -0.85 -10.43 -6.40
N VAL A 396 -0.50 -9.52 -7.32
CA VAL A 396 -1.49 -8.86 -8.20
C VAL A 396 -2.22 -9.87 -9.08
N ILE A 397 -1.53 -10.87 -9.61
CA ILE A 397 -2.16 -11.92 -10.43
C ILE A 397 -3.13 -12.77 -9.60
N VAL A 398 -2.66 -13.31 -8.48
CA VAL A 398 -3.45 -14.22 -7.63
C VAL A 398 -4.68 -13.52 -7.07
N HIS A 399 -4.50 -12.33 -6.49
CA HIS A 399 -5.60 -11.60 -5.89
C HIS A 399 -6.48 -10.92 -6.94
N GLY A 400 -5.89 -10.46 -8.04
CA GLY A 400 -6.64 -9.88 -9.15
C GLY A 400 -7.63 -10.84 -9.80
N ILE A 401 -7.40 -12.15 -9.72
CA ILE A 401 -8.33 -13.18 -10.21
C ILE A 401 -9.29 -13.63 -9.10
N SER A 402 -8.85 -13.63 -7.83
CA SER A 402 -9.58 -14.27 -6.74
C SER A 402 -10.40 -13.30 -5.88
N ALA A 403 -10.10 -11.99 -5.86
CA ALA A 403 -10.74 -11.04 -4.95
C ALA A 403 -12.24 -10.94 -5.20
N THR A 404 -12.66 -10.61 -6.40
CA THR A 404 -14.08 -10.44 -6.74
C THR A 404 -14.92 -11.70 -6.48
N PRO A 405 -14.54 -12.93 -6.94
CA PRO A 405 -15.33 -14.12 -6.66
C PRO A 405 -15.37 -14.49 -5.17
N LEU A 406 -14.26 -14.31 -4.43
CA LEU A 406 -14.24 -14.63 -2.99
C LEU A 406 -15.06 -13.61 -2.18
N MET A 407 -15.01 -12.31 -2.50
CA MET A 407 -15.85 -11.31 -1.84
C MET A 407 -17.33 -11.50 -2.18
N SER A 408 -17.68 -11.82 -3.42
CA SER A 408 -19.05 -12.16 -3.80
C SER A 408 -19.57 -13.40 -3.05
N TRP A 409 -18.71 -14.39 -2.84
CA TRP A 409 -19.05 -15.56 -2.01
C TRP A 409 -19.26 -15.17 -0.54
N TYR A 410 -18.35 -14.34 0.01
CA TYR A 410 -18.44 -13.82 1.38
C TYR A 410 -19.74 -13.06 1.63
N GLU A 411 -20.09 -12.13 0.77
CA GLU A 411 -21.28 -11.30 0.89
C GLU A 411 -22.58 -12.13 0.82
N ARG A 412 -22.60 -13.16 -0.03
CA ARG A 412 -23.80 -14.03 -0.17
C ARG A 412 -23.97 -15.03 0.95
N ARG A 413 -22.89 -15.52 1.55
CA ARG A 413 -22.92 -16.69 2.44
C ARG A 413 -22.56 -16.38 3.89
N ILE A 414 -21.73 -15.38 4.14
CA ILE A 414 -21.11 -15.15 5.44
C ILE A 414 -21.54 -13.81 6.06
N LYS A 415 -21.56 -12.73 5.26
CA LYS A 415 -21.96 -11.40 5.77
C LYS A 415 -23.34 -11.49 6.40
N PRO A 416 -23.51 -11.08 7.70
CA PRO A 416 -24.81 -11.06 8.34
C PRO A 416 -25.76 -10.21 7.51
N LYS A 417 -26.87 -10.77 7.09
CA LYS A 417 -27.96 -9.98 6.50
C LYS A 417 -28.46 -9.07 7.61
N VAL A 418 -28.16 -7.78 7.54
CA VAL A 418 -28.86 -6.79 8.36
C VAL A 418 -30.33 -6.92 7.99
N PRO A 419 -31.25 -7.18 8.94
CA PRO A 419 -32.67 -7.12 8.64
C PRO A 419 -32.94 -5.72 8.11
N ASP A 420 -33.58 -5.62 6.95
CA ASP A 420 -34.10 -4.37 6.45
C ASP A 420 -34.96 -3.77 7.57
N LEU A 421 -34.45 -2.77 8.27
CA LEU A 421 -35.22 -1.95 9.17
C LEU A 421 -36.09 -1.10 8.25
N ILE A 422 -37.33 -1.63 8.01
CA ILE A 422 -38.47 -0.91 7.44
C ILE A 422 -38.80 0.30 8.32
#